data_5ed9c60e8d883d986614cb37385265ba
#
_entry.id   5ed9c60e8d883d986614cb37385265ba
#
_cell.length_a   1.000
_cell.length_b   1.000
_cell.length_c   1.000
_cell.angle_alpha   90.00
_cell.angle_beta   90.00
_cell.angle_gamma   90.00
#
_symmetry.space_group_name_H-M   'P 1'
#
loop_
_entity.id
_entity.type
_entity.pdbx_description
1 polymer ?
#
loop_
_entity_poly.entity_id
_entity_poly.type
_entity_poly.pdbx_seq_one_letter_code
_entity_poly.pdbx_strand_id
1 'polypeptide(L)'
;MKYYALFFFLCTGFGKIATAQDSSLLHMLEDSMMVNKQVGHVTGTFKGTHIINTQSVETPAKGVLLFMIMHRFGKINEGGYAFFGLDNATMRMGFDYGLTDELTAGVGRSTFQKTYDGYLKGKVLQQSEGPGRHIPLSVTALAGIAYTSLKYSDKPYLNAKYRTSYTLQLLAARKFTRNLSLQLSPAWLHYNLVPAATDKNDVFVLGMGGRMKITKRSSINIEYNYMPGNQVNSFKVYNSLSAGFDIETGGHVFQVHVTNSQGMVEPLFLGRTTGSWGKGDIYFGFNISRSFNLAKKR
;
A
#
# COMPACT_ATOMS: atom_id res chain seq x y z
N MET A 1 5.60 52.08 37.93
CA MET A 1 4.46 52.16 37.03
C MET A 1 4.97 52.60 35.65
N LYS A 2 5.11 51.71 34.70
CA LYS A 2 5.38 52.06 33.29
C LYS A 2 4.55 51.10 32.43
N TYR A 3 3.60 51.66 31.70
CA TYR A 3 2.69 50.98 30.77
C TYR A 3 3.41 50.74 29.45
N TYR A 4 3.44 49.50 28.96
CA TYR A 4 3.82 49.18 27.57
C TYR A 4 2.55 48.98 26.75
N ALA A 5 2.29 49.92 25.86
CA ALA A 5 1.24 49.84 24.84
C ALA A 5 1.69 48.88 23.73
N LEU A 6 0.93 47.83 23.46
CA LEU A 6 1.13 46.90 22.37
C LEU A 6 0.46 47.49 21.11
N PHE A 7 1.24 47.85 20.10
CA PHE A 7 0.75 48.37 18.82
C PHE A 7 0.40 47.18 17.92
N PHE A 8 -0.91 47.01 17.65
CA PHE A 8 -1.40 46.06 16.69
C PHE A 8 -1.44 46.71 15.31
N PHE A 9 -0.52 46.30 14.42
CA PHE A 9 -0.48 46.78 13.04
C PHE A 9 -1.42 45.93 12.18
N LEU A 10 -2.56 46.49 11.81
CA LEU A 10 -3.54 45.90 10.92
C LEU A 10 -3.13 46.19 9.46
N CYS A 11 -2.46 45.21 8.81
CA CYS A 11 -2.20 45.30 7.37
C CYS A 11 -3.44 44.89 6.59
N THR A 12 -4.26 45.84 6.18
CA THR A 12 -5.31 45.62 5.17
C THR A 12 -4.67 45.61 3.77
N GLY A 13 -4.25 44.43 3.32
CA GLY A 13 -3.85 44.21 1.93
C GLY A 13 -5.07 44.03 1.04
N PHE A 14 -5.38 45.01 0.21
CA PHE A 14 -6.32 44.87 -0.90
C PHE A 14 -5.76 43.89 -1.93
N GLY A 15 -6.12 42.60 -1.82
CA GLY A 15 -5.88 41.63 -2.87
C GLY A 15 -6.79 41.93 -4.06
N LYS A 16 -6.21 42.39 -5.15
CA LYS A 16 -6.91 42.40 -6.44
C LYS A 16 -7.29 40.98 -6.81
N ILE A 17 -8.59 40.67 -6.86
CA ILE A 17 -9.12 39.44 -7.44
C ILE A 17 -8.83 39.52 -8.93
N ALA A 18 -7.81 38.82 -9.40
CA ALA A 18 -7.60 38.58 -10.81
C ALA A 18 -8.74 37.65 -11.26
N THR A 19 -9.73 38.19 -11.93
CA THR A 19 -10.71 37.42 -12.67
C THR A 19 -9.95 36.70 -13.78
N ALA A 20 -9.75 35.40 -13.62
CA ALA A 20 -9.13 34.54 -14.62
C ALA A 20 -10.02 34.60 -15.87
N GLN A 21 -9.44 35.14 -16.93
CA GLN A 21 -9.98 35.16 -18.25
C GLN A 21 -10.13 33.74 -18.83
N ASP A 22 -11.15 33.60 -19.65
CA ASP A 22 -11.46 32.58 -20.62
C ASP A 22 -12.05 31.26 -20.11
N SER A 23 -13.28 31.40 -19.57
CA SER A 23 -14.23 30.28 -19.56
C SER A 23 -14.53 29.74 -20.96
N SER A 24 -14.45 30.57 -22.01
CA SER A 24 -14.72 30.13 -23.40
C SER A 24 -13.62 29.24 -23.96
N LEU A 25 -12.35 29.51 -23.70
CA LEU A 25 -11.22 28.66 -24.11
C LEU A 25 -11.19 27.35 -23.35
N LEU A 26 -11.52 27.39 -22.05
CA LEU A 26 -11.69 26.14 -21.25
C LEU A 26 -12.87 25.31 -21.74
N HIS A 27 -14.01 25.92 -22.06
CA HIS A 27 -15.14 25.23 -22.67
C HIS A 27 -14.83 24.69 -24.07
N MET A 28 -14.12 25.46 -24.93
CA MET A 28 -13.66 24.94 -26.22
C MET A 28 -12.65 23.81 -26.10
N LEU A 29 -11.76 23.83 -25.08
CA LEU A 29 -10.86 22.71 -24.78
C LEU A 29 -11.64 21.52 -24.23
N GLU A 30 -12.59 21.74 -23.32
CA GLU A 30 -13.47 20.69 -22.81
C GLU A 30 -14.33 20.09 -23.92
N ASP A 31 -14.90 20.89 -24.82
CA ASP A 31 -15.67 20.42 -25.94
C ASP A 31 -14.80 19.68 -26.98
N SER A 32 -13.60 20.15 -27.29
CA SER A 32 -12.67 19.44 -28.17
C SER A 32 -12.17 18.12 -27.54
N MET A 33 -12.02 18.05 -26.23
CA MET A 33 -11.72 16.82 -25.50
C MET A 33 -12.95 15.89 -25.40
N MET A 34 -14.17 16.46 -25.43
CA MET A 34 -15.41 15.66 -25.46
C MET A 34 -15.70 15.04 -26.82
N VAL A 35 -15.31 15.70 -27.92
CA VAL A 35 -15.50 15.19 -29.28
C VAL A 35 -14.57 14.02 -29.60
N ASN A 36 -13.45 13.85 -28.87
CA ASN A 36 -12.51 12.75 -29.07
C ASN A 36 -12.57 11.74 -27.91
N LYS A 37 -13.77 11.36 -27.47
CA LYS A 37 -13.99 10.33 -26.44
C LYS A 37 -13.68 8.94 -26.99
N GLN A 38 -12.39 8.65 -27.22
CA GLN A 38 -11.91 7.29 -27.29
C GLN A 38 -12.13 6.62 -25.91
N VAL A 39 -12.39 5.32 -25.91
CA VAL A 39 -12.48 4.52 -24.69
C VAL A 39 -11.23 4.78 -23.85
N GLY A 40 -11.38 5.59 -22.82
CA GLY A 40 -10.27 5.98 -21.95
C GLY A 40 -10.09 4.96 -20.82
N HIS A 41 -8.89 4.39 -20.70
CA HIS A 41 -8.55 3.59 -19.50
C HIS A 41 -8.48 4.49 -18.27
N VAL A 42 -9.14 4.07 -17.20
CA VAL A 42 -9.06 4.76 -15.91
C VAL A 42 -7.69 4.51 -15.30
N THR A 43 -7.00 5.60 -14.93
CA THR A 43 -5.66 5.55 -14.33
C THR A 43 -5.68 6.14 -12.92
N GLY A 44 -4.68 5.77 -12.11
CA GLY A 44 -4.50 6.33 -10.78
C GLY A 44 -5.65 5.96 -9.83
N THR A 45 -6.07 4.71 -9.82
CA THR A 45 -7.00 4.14 -8.84
C THR A 45 -6.40 4.27 -7.44
N PHE A 46 -5.14 3.84 -7.30
CA PHE A 46 -4.32 4.11 -6.13
C PHE A 46 -3.10 4.95 -6.52
N LYS A 47 -2.31 5.39 -5.54
CA LYS A 47 -1.17 6.25 -5.81
C LYS A 47 0.10 5.46 -6.11
N GLY A 48 0.26 4.30 -5.50
CA GLY A 48 1.41 3.44 -5.63
C GLY A 48 1.01 1.98 -5.79
N THR A 49 2.00 1.11 -5.86
CA THR A 49 1.84 -0.34 -5.98
C THR A 49 1.28 -1.00 -4.71
N HIS A 50 1.19 -0.26 -3.60
CA HIS A 50 0.61 -0.68 -2.33
C HIS A 50 -0.41 0.35 -1.84
N ILE A 51 -1.42 -0.12 -1.09
CA ILE A 51 -2.36 0.75 -0.35
C ILE A 51 -1.67 1.23 0.93
N ILE A 52 -1.34 0.34 1.84
CA ILE A 52 -0.43 0.53 2.99
C ILE A 52 0.52 -0.67 3.04
N ASN A 53 0.04 -1.86 3.44
CA ASN A 53 0.71 -3.15 3.35
C ASN A 53 0.27 -3.92 2.11
N THR A 54 -1.06 -3.95 1.88
CA THR A 54 -1.69 -4.71 0.80
C THR A 54 -1.32 -4.11 -0.55
N GLN A 55 -0.99 -4.99 -1.50
CA GLN A 55 -0.76 -4.62 -2.90
C GLN A 55 -2.00 -3.94 -3.48
N SER A 56 -1.81 -2.94 -4.33
CA SER A 56 -2.87 -2.31 -5.12
C SER A 56 -2.92 -2.88 -6.54
N VAL A 57 -3.95 -2.54 -7.30
CA VAL A 57 -4.04 -2.91 -8.74
C VAL A 57 -3.02 -2.20 -9.62
N GLU A 58 -2.31 -1.19 -9.10
CA GLU A 58 -1.36 -0.40 -9.90
C GLU A 58 -0.06 -1.16 -10.16
N THR A 59 0.45 -0.99 -11.38
CA THR A 59 1.75 -1.51 -11.86
C THR A 59 2.58 -0.37 -12.39
N PRO A 60 3.91 -0.33 -12.16
CA PRO A 60 4.79 0.58 -12.86
C PRO A 60 4.72 0.38 -14.38
N ALA A 61 4.85 1.45 -15.14
CA ALA A 61 4.95 1.37 -16.60
C ALA A 61 6.23 0.62 -17.02
N LYS A 62 6.26 0.14 -18.27
CA LYS A 62 7.42 -0.54 -18.85
C LYS A 62 8.71 0.27 -18.66
N GLY A 63 9.74 -0.37 -18.14
CA GLY A 63 11.04 0.25 -17.90
C GLY A 63 11.10 1.20 -16.71
N VAL A 64 10.06 1.29 -15.91
CA VAL A 64 10.04 2.06 -14.66
C VAL A 64 10.40 1.15 -13.50
N LEU A 65 11.41 1.55 -12.73
CA LEU A 65 11.79 0.95 -11.45
C LEU A 65 11.19 1.79 -10.32
N LEU A 66 10.37 1.18 -9.49
CA LEU A 66 9.89 1.77 -8.24
C LEU A 66 10.72 1.22 -7.07
N PHE A 67 11.40 2.10 -6.36
CA PHE A 67 12.05 1.77 -5.10
C PHE A 67 11.09 2.10 -3.95
N MET A 68 10.96 1.19 -2.98
CA MET A 68 10.10 1.36 -1.81
C MET A 68 10.84 1.00 -0.53
N ILE A 69 10.72 1.88 0.46
CA ILE A 69 11.08 1.63 1.85
C ILE A 69 9.80 1.61 2.66
N MET A 70 9.55 0.51 3.37
CA MET A 70 8.50 0.39 4.38
C MET A 70 9.16 0.29 5.74
N HIS A 71 8.72 1.11 6.68
CA HIS A 71 9.28 1.16 8.04
C HIS A 71 8.17 1.00 9.07
N ARG A 72 8.44 0.21 10.13
CA ARG A 72 7.56 0.02 11.29
C ARG A 72 8.37 0.17 12.54
N PHE A 73 7.89 1.00 13.44
CA PHE A 73 8.42 1.10 14.80
C PHE A 73 7.94 -0.07 15.66
N GLY A 74 8.25 -0.08 16.95
CA GLY A 74 7.67 -1.00 17.93
C GLY A 74 6.22 -0.64 18.27
N LYS A 75 5.67 -1.30 19.26
CA LYS A 75 4.29 -1.06 19.72
C LYS A 75 4.18 0.21 20.54
N ILE A 76 3.16 1.01 20.30
CA ILE A 76 2.90 2.24 21.05
C ILE A 76 2.65 1.96 22.53
N ASN A 77 2.06 0.81 22.87
CA ASN A 77 1.76 0.40 24.25
C ASN A 77 2.97 -0.13 25.03
N GLU A 78 4.19 -0.16 24.48
CA GLU A 78 5.44 -0.43 25.20
C GLU A 78 5.79 0.72 26.17
N GLY A 79 5.09 1.85 26.10
CA GLY A 79 5.16 2.95 27.05
C GLY A 79 6.43 3.80 26.94
N GLY A 80 6.63 4.67 27.95
CA GLY A 80 7.72 5.64 27.94
C GLY A 80 9.12 5.02 27.98
N TYR A 81 9.28 3.82 28.56
CA TYR A 81 10.57 3.13 28.62
C TYR A 81 11.12 2.77 27.22
N ALA A 82 10.27 2.35 26.30
CA ALA A 82 10.63 2.05 24.91
C ALA A 82 10.33 3.25 23.98
N PHE A 83 10.22 4.44 24.54
CA PHE A 83 9.83 5.67 23.83
C PHE A 83 8.61 5.44 22.91
N PHE A 84 7.56 4.82 23.48
CA PHE A 84 6.32 4.46 22.79
C PHE A 84 6.56 3.61 21.53
N GLY A 85 7.55 2.70 21.60
CA GLY A 85 7.95 1.82 20.51
C GLY A 85 8.98 2.39 19.54
N LEU A 86 9.35 3.67 19.64
CA LEU A 86 10.28 4.31 18.69
C LEU A 86 11.72 3.77 18.79
N ASP A 87 12.10 3.14 19.92
CA ASP A 87 13.42 2.50 20.08
C ASP A 87 13.59 1.24 19.23
N ASN A 88 12.49 0.63 18.80
CA ASN A 88 12.48 -0.58 17.99
C ASN A 88 12.05 -0.26 16.56
N ALA A 89 12.75 -0.82 15.59
CA ALA A 89 12.42 -0.62 14.19
C ALA A 89 12.56 -1.90 13.36
N THR A 90 11.63 -2.10 12.46
CA THR A 90 11.74 -3.07 11.37
C THR A 90 11.52 -2.36 10.04
N MET A 91 12.19 -2.84 9.00
CA MET A 91 12.19 -2.21 7.70
C MET A 91 12.09 -3.27 6.60
N ARG A 92 11.39 -2.95 5.51
CA ARG A 92 11.47 -3.68 4.24
C ARG A 92 11.91 -2.71 3.14
N MET A 93 12.93 -3.09 2.41
CA MET A 93 13.32 -2.46 1.16
C MET A 93 12.89 -3.34 0.00
N GLY A 94 12.28 -2.75 -1.01
CA GLY A 94 11.80 -3.46 -2.18
C GLY A 94 11.97 -2.67 -3.47
N PHE A 95 11.99 -3.40 -4.57
CA PHE A 95 12.03 -2.89 -5.92
C PHE A 95 10.93 -3.54 -6.75
N ASP A 96 10.12 -2.73 -7.43
CA ASP A 96 9.12 -3.17 -8.39
C ASP A 96 9.53 -2.67 -9.77
N TYR A 97 9.68 -3.58 -10.73
CA TYR A 97 10.10 -3.23 -12.09
C TYR A 97 9.01 -3.58 -13.10
N GLY A 98 8.59 -2.60 -13.88
CA GLY A 98 7.67 -2.80 -15.00
C GLY A 98 8.36 -3.50 -16.17
N LEU A 99 8.10 -4.80 -16.31
CA LEU A 99 8.57 -5.59 -17.45
C LEU A 99 7.83 -5.20 -18.73
N THR A 100 6.51 -5.03 -18.61
CA THR A 100 5.62 -4.43 -19.61
C THR A 100 4.70 -3.43 -18.89
N ASP A 101 3.78 -2.79 -19.59
CA ASP A 101 2.78 -1.90 -18.96
C ASP A 101 1.76 -2.70 -18.11
N GLU A 102 1.66 -4.01 -18.35
CA GLU A 102 0.75 -4.91 -17.65
C GLU A 102 1.46 -5.81 -16.63
N LEU A 103 2.77 -6.10 -16.79
CA LEU A 103 3.50 -7.07 -15.98
C LEU A 103 4.62 -6.42 -15.17
N THR A 104 4.61 -6.66 -13.87
CA THR A 104 5.61 -6.19 -12.90
C THR A 104 6.26 -7.37 -12.20
N ALA A 105 7.58 -7.32 -12.05
CA ALA A 105 8.33 -8.17 -11.13
C ALA A 105 8.74 -7.34 -9.92
N GLY A 106 8.52 -7.87 -8.71
CA GLY A 106 8.92 -7.25 -7.46
C GLY A 106 9.85 -8.16 -6.66
N VAL A 107 10.82 -7.56 -5.96
CA VAL A 107 11.70 -8.24 -5.02
C VAL A 107 11.89 -7.38 -3.78
N GLY A 108 12.06 -7.99 -2.61
CA GLY A 108 12.25 -7.25 -1.39
C GLY A 108 12.96 -8.04 -0.30
N ARG A 109 13.39 -7.31 0.72
CA ARG A 109 13.95 -7.87 1.96
C ARG A 109 13.44 -7.10 3.16
N SER A 110 12.85 -7.84 4.11
CA SER A 110 12.45 -7.33 5.41
C SER A 110 13.44 -7.72 6.50
N THR A 111 13.70 -6.81 7.44
CA THR A 111 14.44 -7.12 8.68
C THR A 111 13.59 -7.98 9.62
N PHE A 112 12.25 -7.84 9.57
CA PHE A 112 11.34 -8.67 10.35
C PHE A 112 11.43 -10.12 9.89
N GLN A 113 11.77 -11.02 10.81
CA GLN A 113 12.09 -12.44 10.54
C GLN A 113 13.17 -12.66 9.46
N LYS A 114 13.94 -11.61 9.09
CA LYS A 114 14.94 -11.65 8.00
C LYS A 114 14.37 -12.27 6.71
N THR A 115 13.17 -11.82 6.32
CA THR A 115 12.41 -12.38 5.21
C THR A 115 12.82 -11.74 3.89
N TYR A 116 13.07 -12.57 2.89
CA TYR A 116 13.18 -12.19 1.48
C TYR A 116 11.85 -12.49 0.80
N ASP A 117 11.43 -11.65 -0.11
CA ASP A 117 10.22 -11.84 -0.90
C ASP A 117 10.45 -11.52 -2.37
N GLY A 118 9.66 -12.17 -3.21
CA GLY A 118 9.59 -11.89 -4.63
C GLY A 118 8.20 -12.17 -5.17
N TYR A 119 7.77 -11.44 -6.19
CA TYR A 119 6.46 -11.65 -6.79
C TYR A 119 6.43 -11.22 -8.26
N LEU A 120 5.46 -11.80 -8.96
CA LEU A 120 4.99 -11.34 -10.27
C LEU A 120 3.56 -10.82 -10.11
N LYS A 121 3.30 -9.66 -10.69
CA LYS A 121 1.99 -8.99 -10.67
C LYS A 121 1.60 -8.57 -12.07
N GLY A 122 0.45 -9.08 -12.56
CA GLY A 122 -0.02 -8.84 -13.91
C GLY A 122 -1.42 -8.25 -13.95
N LYS A 123 -1.65 -7.20 -14.74
CA LYS A 123 -2.98 -6.65 -15.04
C LYS A 123 -3.73 -7.62 -15.93
N VAL A 124 -4.93 -8.02 -15.51
CA VAL A 124 -5.84 -8.89 -16.27
C VAL A 124 -6.91 -8.04 -16.95
N LEU A 125 -7.46 -7.06 -16.23
CA LEU A 125 -8.46 -6.12 -16.73
C LEU A 125 -8.12 -4.72 -16.25
N GLN A 126 -8.45 -3.70 -17.05
CA GLN A 126 -8.32 -2.30 -16.66
C GLN A 126 -9.66 -1.60 -16.83
N GLN A 127 -10.10 -0.92 -15.75
CA GLN A 127 -11.32 -0.12 -15.80
C GLN A 127 -11.26 0.87 -16.96
N SER A 128 -12.35 0.97 -17.70
CA SER A 128 -12.48 1.90 -18.80
C SER A 128 -13.83 2.61 -18.77
N GLU A 129 -13.82 3.87 -19.23
CA GLU A 129 -14.99 4.73 -19.32
C GLU A 129 -15.04 5.35 -20.73
N GLY A 130 -16.24 5.59 -21.23
CA GLY A 130 -16.45 6.19 -22.56
C GLY A 130 -17.36 5.35 -23.46
N PRO A 131 -17.64 5.84 -24.70
CA PRO A 131 -18.42 5.10 -25.68
C PRO A 131 -17.63 3.87 -26.13
N GLY A 132 -18.25 2.70 -26.11
CA GLY A 132 -17.65 1.41 -26.50
C GLY A 132 -17.66 0.39 -25.38
N ARG A 133 -16.62 -0.46 -25.28
CA ARG A 133 -16.54 -1.50 -24.26
C ARG A 133 -16.30 -0.88 -22.87
N HIS A 134 -17.30 -0.93 -22.02
CA HIS A 134 -17.22 -0.47 -20.63
C HIS A 134 -16.73 -1.62 -19.74
N ILE A 135 -15.54 -1.45 -19.12
CA ILE A 135 -15.01 -2.36 -18.12
C ILE A 135 -15.18 -1.69 -16.75
N PRO A 136 -16.04 -2.24 -15.86
CA PRO A 136 -16.44 -1.54 -14.62
C PRO A 136 -15.37 -1.54 -13.54
N LEU A 137 -14.33 -2.36 -13.63
CA LEU A 137 -13.29 -2.54 -12.60
C LEU A 137 -11.94 -2.92 -13.20
N SER A 138 -10.86 -2.66 -12.47
CA SER A 138 -9.52 -3.16 -12.76
C SER A 138 -9.26 -4.43 -11.98
N VAL A 139 -8.67 -5.43 -12.63
CA VAL A 139 -8.26 -6.70 -12.00
C VAL A 139 -6.79 -6.95 -12.26
N THR A 140 -6.04 -7.25 -11.20
CA THR A 140 -4.63 -7.59 -11.24
C THR A 140 -4.42 -8.90 -10.48
N ALA A 141 -3.70 -9.85 -11.04
CA ALA A 141 -3.31 -11.09 -10.36
C ALA A 141 -1.88 -10.96 -9.83
N LEU A 142 -1.62 -11.54 -8.65
CA LEU A 142 -0.30 -11.58 -8.04
C LEU A 142 0.03 -13.01 -7.61
N ALA A 143 1.25 -13.45 -7.93
CA ALA A 143 1.85 -14.67 -7.40
C ALA A 143 3.17 -14.32 -6.73
N GLY A 144 3.32 -14.68 -5.46
CA GLY A 144 4.46 -14.33 -4.62
C GLY A 144 5.06 -15.52 -3.88
N ILE A 145 6.32 -15.36 -3.52
CA ILE A 145 7.10 -16.27 -2.69
C ILE A 145 7.79 -15.47 -1.59
N ALA A 146 7.83 -16.02 -0.38
CA ALA A 146 8.57 -15.44 0.72
C ALA A 146 9.44 -16.51 1.41
N TYR A 147 10.68 -16.14 1.72
CA TYR A 147 11.66 -17.01 2.36
C TYR A 147 12.17 -16.35 3.65
N THR A 148 11.96 -17.02 4.79
CA THR A 148 12.45 -16.57 6.09
C THR A 148 13.85 -17.10 6.33
N SER A 149 14.86 -16.24 6.40
CA SER A 149 16.26 -16.63 6.63
C SER A 149 16.68 -16.54 8.11
N LEU A 150 15.74 -16.30 9.02
CA LEU A 150 16.02 -16.27 10.46
C LEU A 150 16.59 -17.61 10.92
N LYS A 151 17.72 -17.57 11.60
CA LYS A 151 18.41 -18.76 12.08
C LYS A 151 17.77 -19.25 13.40
N TYR A 152 17.50 -20.53 13.49
CA TYR A 152 17.02 -21.24 14.67
C TYR A 152 18.02 -22.36 14.97
N SER A 153 18.86 -22.18 15.99
CA SER A 153 19.87 -23.17 16.40
C SER A 153 19.24 -24.45 16.98
N ASP A 154 18.05 -24.28 17.57
CA ASP A 154 17.24 -25.34 18.18
C ASP A 154 16.39 -26.15 17.17
N LYS A 155 16.39 -25.75 15.88
CA LYS A 155 15.54 -26.35 14.83
C LYS A 155 16.34 -26.70 13.57
N PRO A 156 17.28 -27.66 13.64
CA PRO A 156 18.15 -28.00 12.50
C PRO A 156 17.38 -28.58 11.30
N TYR A 157 16.16 -29.07 11.49
CA TYR A 157 15.28 -29.57 10.44
C TYR A 157 14.71 -28.47 9.52
N LEU A 158 14.81 -27.21 9.91
CA LEU A 158 14.31 -26.08 9.10
C LEU A 158 15.20 -25.84 7.88
N ASN A 159 14.99 -26.62 6.83
CA ASN A 159 15.63 -26.42 5.52
C ASN A 159 14.94 -25.31 4.72
N ALA A 160 15.44 -25.00 3.53
CA ALA A 160 14.90 -23.94 2.68
C ALA A 160 13.41 -24.14 2.34
N LYS A 161 12.97 -25.39 2.09
CA LYS A 161 11.57 -25.72 1.79
C LYS A 161 10.64 -25.29 2.93
N TYR A 162 10.97 -25.66 4.17
CA TYR A 162 10.14 -25.36 5.35
C TYR A 162 10.11 -23.86 5.73
N ARG A 163 11.05 -23.07 5.23
CA ARG A 163 11.16 -21.64 5.44
C ARG A 163 10.45 -20.80 4.36
N THR A 164 9.91 -21.47 3.35
CA THR A 164 9.25 -20.84 2.19
C THR A 164 7.75 -20.87 2.35
N SER A 165 7.12 -19.77 1.97
CA SER A 165 5.67 -19.64 1.85
C SER A 165 5.32 -19.00 0.50
N TYR A 166 4.10 -19.27 0.03
CA TYR A 166 3.60 -18.78 -1.25
C TYR A 166 2.34 -17.96 -1.05
N THR A 167 2.10 -17.05 -1.96
CA THR A 167 0.93 -16.17 -1.97
C THR A 167 0.34 -16.10 -3.36
N LEU A 168 -0.96 -16.33 -3.49
CA LEU A 168 -1.73 -15.97 -4.67
C LEU A 168 -2.78 -14.94 -4.27
N GLN A 169 -2.87 -13.84 -5.01
CA GLN A 169 -3.80 -12.76 -4.74
C GLN A 169 -4.48 -12.31 -6.02
N LEU A 170 -5.78 -12.05 -5.93
CA LEU A 170 -6.52 -11.35 -6.97
C LEU A 170 -6.93 -9.97 -6.43
N LEU A 171 -6.48 -8.92 -7.08
CA LEU A 171 -6.75 -7.54 -6.70
C LEU A 171 -7.84 -7.01 -7.63
N ALA A 172 -9.02 -6.74 -7.11
CA ALA A 172 -10.15 -6.21 -7.88
C ALA A 172 -10.50 -4.82 -7.34
N ALA A 173 -10.29 -3.78 -8.13
CA ALA A 173 -10.48 -2.41 -7.71
C ALA A 173 -11.35 -1.61 -8.66
N ARG A 174 -12.07 -0.63 -8.09
CA ARG A 174 -12.84 0.35 -8.85
C ARG A 174 -12.57 1.76 -8.32
N LYS A 175 -12.33 2.65 -9.24
CA LYS A 175 -12.35 4.09 -8.99
C LYS A 175 -13.79 4.57 -9.22
N PHE A 176 -14.51 4.79 -8.12
CA PHE A 176 -15.92 5.17 -8.16
C PHE A 176 -16.13 6.63 -8.52
N THR A 177 -15.21 7.48 -8.04
CA THR A 177 -15.21 8.91 -8.33
C THR A 177 -13.77 9.39 -8.57
N ARG A 178 -13.58 10.66 -8.88
CA ARG A 178 -12.22 11.26 -8.95
C ARG A 178 -11.44 11.14 -7.64
N ASN A 179 -12.16 11.01 -6.51
CA ASN A 179 -11.56 11.00 -5.17
C ASN A 179 -11.61 9.64 -4.47
N LEU A 180 -12.62 8.79 -4.75
CA LEU A 180 -12.84 7.53 -4.04
C LEU A 180 -12.50 6.34 -4.91
N SER A 181 -11.62 5.48 -4.38
CA SER A 181 -11.28 4.16 -4.94
C SER A 181 -11.41 3.09 -3.87
N LEU A 182 -11.95 1.95 -4.22
CA LEU A 182 -12.06 0.78 -3.34
C LEU A 182 -11.47 -0.45 -4.03
N GLN A 183 -10.95 -1.38 -3.24
CA GLN A 183 -10.35 -2.64 -3.68
C GLN A 183 -10.78 -3.78 -2.78
N LEU A 184 -11.06 -4.93 -3.40
CA LEU A 184 -11.16 -6.24 -2.76
C LEU A 184 -9.97 -7.10 -3.18
N SER A 185 -9.42 -7.87 -2.25
CA SER A 185 -8.18 -8.61 -2.45
C SER A 185 -8.27 -10.00 -1.81
N PRO A 186 -9.05 -10.96 -2.39
CA PRO A 186 -8.97 -12.34 -1.94
C PRO A 186 -7.55 -12.86 -2.14
N ALA A 187 -7.03 -13.54 -1.11
CA ALA A 187 -5.69 -14.10 -1.06
C ALA A 187 -5.71 -15.54 -0.57
N TRP A 188 -4.87 -16.36 -1.16
CA TRP A 188 -4.51 -17.69 -0.70
C TRP A 188 -3.03 -17.69 -0.33
N LEU A 189 -2.73 -18.18 0.87
CA LEU A 189 -1.39 -18.32 1.43
C LEU A 189 -1.10 -19.78 1.66
N HIS A 190 0.07 -20.25 1.25
CA HIS A 190 0.54 -21.58 1.56
C HIS A 190 1.82 -21.54 2.38
N TYR A 191 1.82 -22.17 3.53
CA TYR A 191 3.00 -22.33 4.38
C TYR A 191 3.48 -23.78 4.29
N ASN A 192 4.71 -23.98 3.83
CA ASN A 192 5.30 -25.32 3.76
C ASN A 192 5.49 -25.97 5.15
N LEU A 193 5.55 -25.14 6.19
CA LEU A 193 5.59 -25.60 7.57
C LEU A 193 4.74 -24.68 8.44
N VAL A 194 3.91 -25.28 9.27
CA VAL A 194 3.09 -24.62 10.29
C VAL A 194 3.57 -24.98 11.69
N PRO A 195 3.35 -24.11 12.71
CA PRO A 195 3.83 -24.34 14.08
C PRO A 195 3.26 -25.59 14.76
N ALA A 196 2.01 -25.99 14.45
CA ALA A 196 1.35 -27.13 15.03
C ALA A 196 0.51 -27.87 14.00
N ALA A 197 0.25 -29.15 14.22
CA ALA A 197 -0.59 -30.00 13.35
C ALA A 197 -2.06 -29.55 13.30
N THR A 198 -2.49 -28.71 14.24
CA THR A 198 -3.83 -28.09 14.27
C THR A 198 -3.95 -26.88 13.35
N ASP A 199 -2.84 -26.37 12.85
CA ASP A 199 -2.83 -25.24 11.94
C ASP A 199 -2.95 -25.72 10.48
N LYS A 200 -3.59 -24.92 9.65
CA LYS A 200 -3.69 -25.21 8.22
C LYS A 200 -2.46 -24.66 7.48
N ASN A 201 -1.93 -25.46 6.55
CA ASN A 201 -0.91 -24.99 5.62
C ASN A 201 -1.48 -23.95 4.64
N ASP A 202 -2.75 -24.14 4.25
CA ASP A 202 -3.46 -23.27 3.32
C ASP A 202 -4.38 -22.33 4.10
N VAL A 203 -4.13 -21.03 3.97
CA VAL A 203 -4.84 -19.96 4.68
C VAL A 203 -5.47 -19.02 3.66
N PHE A 204 -6.76 -18.75 3.83
CA PHE A 204 -7.51 -17.82 3.00
C PHE A 204 -7.76 -16.51 3.75
N VAL A 205 -7.60 -15.39 3.06
CA VAL A 205 -7.78 -14.04 3.59
C VAL A 205 -8.56 -13.21 2.58
N LEU A 206 -9.50 -12.39 3.04
CA LEU A 206 -10.17 -11.40 2.23
C LEU A 206 -9.68 -10.01 2.63
N GLY A 207 -8.85 -9.41 1.78
CA GLY A 207 -8.42 -8.03 1.94
C GLY A 207 -9.45 -7.05 1.39
N MET A 208 -9.62 -5.93 2.05
CA MET A 208 -10.40 -4.78 1.65
C MET A 208 -9.56 -3.53 1.81
N GLY A 209 -9.55 -2.66 0.80
CA GLY A 209 -8.78 -1.44 0.84
C GLY A 209 -9.53 -0.28 0.22
N GLY A 210 -9.28 0.92 0.72
CA GLY A 210 -9.88 2.13 0.22
C GLY A 210 -8.92 3.31 0.24
N ARG A 211 -9.10 4.20 -0.73
CA ARG A 211 -8.38 5.46 -0.83
C ARG A 211 -9.37 6.59 -1.06
N MET A 212 -9.24 7.65 -0.27
CA MET A 212 -9.99 8.89 -0.41
C MET A 212 -9.01 10.05 -0.60
N LYS A 213 -9.04 10.68 -1.77
CA LYS A 213 -8.30 11.92 -2.04
C LYS A 213 -8.92 13.07 -1.26
N ILE A 214 -8.10 13.83 -0.52
CA ILE A 214 -8.50 15.05 0.16
C ILE A 214 -8.08 16.28 -0.68
N THR A 215 -6.89 16.22 -1.23
CA THR A 215 -6.36 17.26 -2.13
C THR A 215 -5.78 16.62 -3.39
N LYS A 216 -5.25 17.43 -4.32
CA LYS A 216 -4.53 16.91 -5.50
C LYS A 216 -3.32 16.04 -5.13
N ARG A 217 -2.71 16.29 -3.95
CA ARG A 217 -1.46 15.65 -3.50
C ARG A 217 -1.59 14.80 -2.24
N SER A 218 -2.77 14.79 -1.59
CA SER A 218 -2.96 14.08 -0.33
C SER A 218 -4.16 13.15 -0.39
N SER A 219 -4.04 11.99 0.26
CA SER A 219 -5.14 11.02 0.40
C SER A 219 -5.08 10.29 1.74
N ILE A 220 -6.24 9.87 2.22
CA ILE A 220 -6.38 8.90 3.31
C ILE A 220 -6.53 7.52 2.69
N ASN A 221 -5.86 6.54 3.29
CA ASN A 221 -5.95 5.14 2.93
C ASN A 221 -6.34 4.33 4.16
N ILE A 222 -7.17 3.31 3.95
CA ILE A 222 -7.55 2.34 4.97
C ILE A 222 -7.49 0.96 4.33
N GLU A 223 -6.97 -0.03 5.06
CA GLU A 223 -6.99 -1.43 4.64
C GLU A 223 -7.38 -2.32 5.82
N TYR A 224 -8.14 -3.35 5.53
CA TYR A 224 -8.55 -4.38 6.48
C TYR A 224 -8.45 -5.74 5.82
N ASN A 225 -7.77 -6.69 6.47
CA ASN A 225 -7.58 -8.03 5.96
C ASN A 225 -8.26 -9.01 6.92
N TYR A 226 -9.38 -9.56 6.49
CA TYR A 226 -10.18 -10.51 7.24
C TYR A 226 -9.70 -11.95 6.97
N MET A 227 -9.28 -12.63 8.00
CA MET A 227 -8.98 -14.05 7.97
C MET A 227 -10.11 -14.83 8.64
N PRO A 228 -10.82 -15.74 7.93
CA PRO A 228 -11.81 -16.62 8.53
C PRO A 228 -11.21 -17.45 9.67
N GLY A 229 -12.01 -17.71 10.70
CA GLY A 229 -11.56 -18.45 11.90
C GLY A 229 -11.10 -19.89 11.62
N ASN A 230 -10.46 -20.49 12.61
CA ASN A 230 -10.03 -21.90 12.62
C ASN A 230 -8.99 -22.29 11.52
N GLN A 231 -8.20 -21.34 11.05
CA GLN A 231 -7.11 -21.60 10.11
C GLN A 231 -5.75 -21.70 10.83
N VAL A 232 -5.55 -20.89 11.87
CA VAL A 232 -4.37 -20.93 12.76
C VAL A 232 -4.88 -21.06 14.18
N ASN A 233 -4.46 -22.10 14.88
CA ASN A 233 -4.95 -22.46 16.22
C ASN A 233 -3.82 -22.47 17.26
N SER A 234 -2.56 -22.58 16.84
CA SER A 234 -1.38 -22.65 17.71
C SER A 234 -1.06 -21.34 18.42
N PHE A 235 -1.50 -20.22 17.86
CA PHE A 235 -1.39 -18.89 18.46
C PHE A 235 -2.52 -17.97 17.97
N LYS A 236 -2.77 -16.91 18.72
CA LYS A 236 -3.85 -15.97 18.35
C LYS A 236 -3.42 -15.06 17.22
N VAL A 237 -4.10 -15.16 16.07
CA VAL A 237 -3.98 -14.25 14.95
C VAL A 237 -5.12 -13.26 14.96
N TYR A 238 -4.83 -12.00 14.68
CA TYR A 238 -5.79 -10.92 14.54
C TYR A 238 -5.86 -10.48 13.09
N ASN A 239 -7.01 -9.98 12.69
CA ASN A 239 -7.16 -9.34 11.39
C ASN A 239 -6.27 -8.10 11.31
N SER A 240 -5.52 -7.96 10.22
CA SER A 240 -4.69 -6.78 9.99
C SER A 240 -5.58 -5.60 9.60
N LEU A 241 -5.45 -4.50 10.32
CA LEU A 241 -6.12 -3.23 10.05
C LEU A 241 -5.08 -2.12 10.05
N SER A 242 -5.08 -1.31 9.02
CA SER A 242 -4.16 -0.17 8.89
C SER A 242 -4.90 1.07 8.38
N ALA A 243 -4.47 2.23 8.86
CA ALA A 243 -4.93 3.53 8.40
C ALA A 243 -3.72 4.42 8.12
N GLY A 244 -3.72 5.14 7.00
CA GLY A 244 -2.58 5.94 6.56
C GLY A 244 -2.98 7.20 5.82
N PHE A 245 -2.01 8.09 5.70
CA PHE A 245 -2.12 9.35 5.02
C PHE A 245 -0.95 9.51 4.04
N ASP A 246 -1.28 9.73 2.76
CA ASP A 246 -0.30 9.92 1.69
C ASP A 246 -0.08 11.39 1.40
N ILE A 247 1.18 11.74 1.15
CA ILE A 247 1.60 13.03 0.61
C ILE A 247 2.46 12.78 -0.63
N GLU A 248 2.05 13.33 -1.76
CA GLU A 248 2.78 13.27 -3.02
C GLU A 248 3.63 14.52 -3.22
N THR A 249 4.91 14.33 -3.49
CA THR A 249 5.85 15.39 -3.83
C THR A 249 6.63 14.99 -5.07
N GLY A 250 6.45 15.67 -6.20
CA GLY A 250 7.29 15.67 -7.41
C GLY A 250 8.11 14.40 -7.78
N GLY A 251 7.60 13.19 -7.54
CA GLY A 251 8.29 11.91 -7.83
C GLY A 251 8.47 10.99 -6.63
N HIS A 252 8.13 11.45 -5.42
CA HIS A 252 8.06 10.63 -4.22
C HIS A 252 6.63 10.56 -3.72
N VAL A 253 6.29 9.42 -3.11
CA VAL A 253 5.09 9.29 -2.29
C VAL A 253 5.53 8.95 -0.87
N PHE A 254 5.19 9.84 0.06
CA PHE A 254 5.37 9.63 1.49
C PHE A 254 4.03 9.20 2.07
N GLN A 255 4.04 8.15 2.86
CA GLN A 255 2.88 7.67 3.58
C GLN A 255 3.22 7.48 5.05
N VAL A 256 2.48 8.12 5.94
CA VAL A 256 2.50 7.82 7.37
C VAL A 256 1.28 6.99 7.71
N HIS A 257 1.42 6.03 8.62
CA HIS A 257 0.32 5.13 8.95
C HIS A 257 0.47 4.51 10.33
N VAL A 258 -0.62 3.94 10.79
CA VAL A 258 -0.72 3.08 11.96
C VAL A 258 -1.30 1.74 11.54
N THR A 259 -0.81 0.67 12.16
CA THR A 259 -1.21 -0.71 11.86
C THR A 259 -1.04 -1.60 13.08
N ASN A 260 -1.79 -2.70 13.17
CA ASN A 260 -1.53 -3.74 14.18
C ASN A 260 -0.62 -4.86 13.66
N SER A 261 -0.10 -4.75 12.43
CA SER A 261 0.85 -5.73 11.88
C SER A 261 2.26 -5.17 11.81
N GLN A 262 3.22 -5.87 12.42
CA GLN A 262 4.64 -5.58 12.25
C GLN A 262 5.18 -6.14 10.92
N GLY A 263 4.58 -7.22 10.42
CA GLY A 263 4.92 -7.82 9.12
C GLY A 263 4.61 -6.89 7.95
N MET A 264 5.48 -6.89 6.94
CA MET A 264 5.37 -6.05 5.73
C MET A 264 5.38 -6.89 4.44
N VAL A 265 5.36 -8.21 4.57
CA VAL A 265 5.33 -9.19 3.48
C VAL A 265 4.03 -9.99 3.62
N GLU A 266 3.39 -10.33 2.49
CA GLU A 266 2.04 -10.88 2.43
C GLU A 266 1.78 -12.03 3.42
N PRO A 267 2.59 -13.11 3.50
CA PRO A 267 2.35 -14.19 4.46
C PRO A 267 2.40 -13.73 5.93
N LEU A 268 3.11 -12.64 6.22
CA LEU A 268 3.29 -12.14 7.58
C LEU A 268 2.13 -11.24 8.01
N PHE A 269 1.73 -10.25 7.19
CA PHE A 269 0.65 -9.34 7.60
C PHE A 269 -0.75 -9.91 7.31
N LEU A 270 -0.92 -10.78 6.31
CA LEU A 270 -2.20 -11.40 6.02
C LEU A 270 -2.52 -12.56 6.98
N GLY A 271 -1.56 -13.46 7.22
CA GLY A 271 -1.81 -14.73 7.91
C GLY A 271 -1.22 -14.86 9.30
N ARG A 272 -0.36 -13.91 9.76
CA ARG A 272 0.39 -14.02 11.03
C ARG A 272 0.44 -12.74 11.84
N THR A 273 -0.55 -11.86 11.72
CA THR A 273 -0.64 -10.64 12.54
C THR A 273 -1.01 -11.01 13.97
N THR A 274 -0.15 -10.65 14.93
CA THR A 274 -0.35 -10.92 16.36
C THR A 274 -0.75 -9.71 17.18
N GLY A 275 -0.65 -8.51 16.62
CA GLY A 275 -1.05 -7.27 17.29
C GLY A 275 -2.56 -7.10 17.36
N SER A 276 -3.05 -6.63 18.48
CA SER A 276 -4.47 -6.37 18.74
C SER A 276 -4.74 -4.87 18.92
N TRP A 277 -5.63 -4.31 18.10
CA TRP A 277 -6.07 -2.92 18.28
C TRP A 277 -6.69 -2.68 19.67
N GLY A 278 -7.50 -3.63 20.16
CA GLY A 278 -8.15 -3.53 21.48
C GLY A 278 -7.19 -3.57 22.67
N LYS A 279 -5.95 -4.04 22.45
CA LYS A 279 -4.88 -4.03 23.47
C LYS A 279 -3.88 -2.89 23.29
N GLY A 280 -4.05 -2.06 22.24
CA GLY A 280 -3.11 -1.01 21.90
C GLY A 280 -1.82 -1.51 21.25
N ASP A 281 -1.78 -2.77 20.73
CA ASP A 281 -0.64 -3.29 19.97
C ASP A 281 -0.60 -2.63 18.57
N ILE A 282 -0.35 -1.34 18.53
CA ILE A 282 -0.36 -0.51 17.34
C ILE A 282 1.06 -0.11 17.02
N TYR A 283 1.46 -0.27 15.79
CA TYR A 283 2.75 0.13 15.25
C TYR A 283 2.57 1.40 14.43
N PHE A 284 3.30 2.45 14.77
CA PHE A 284 3.48 3.58 13.87
C PHE A 284 4.47 3.21 12.78
N GLY A 285 4.26 3.72 11.58
CA GLY A 285 5.16 3.46 10.47
C GLY A 285 5.05 4.50 9.37
N PHE A 286 5.96 4.37 8.41
CA PHE A 286 5.94 5.15 7.19
C PHE A 286 6.38 4.31 6.00
N ASN A 287 5.88 4.64 4.82
CA ASN A 287 6.35 4.12 3.55
C ASN A 287 6.86 5.30 2.70
N ILE A 288 7.96 5.08 1.99
CA ILE A 288 8.50 6.04 1.04
C ILE A 288 8.71 5.29 -0.27
N SER A 289 8.17 5.82 -1.36
CA SER A 289 8.41 5.26 -2.69
C SER A 289 8.90 6.32 -3.66
N ARG A 290 9.79 5.88 -4.58
CA ARG A 290 10.32 6.72 -5.65
C ARG A 290 10.42 5.93 -6.94
N SER A 291 9.92 6.53 -8.02
CA SER A 291 10.00 5.95 -9.37
C SER A 291 11.22 6.48 -10.12
N PHE A 292 11.93 5.57 -10.80
CA PHE A 292 13.03 5.86 -11.70
C PHE A 292 12.69 5.33 -13.09
N ASN A 293 12.71 6.19 -14.09
CA ASN A 293 12.55 5.78 -15.47
C ASN A 293 13.91 5.29 -16.00
N LEU A 294 14.04 3.97 -16.19
CA LEU A 294 15.24 3.33 -16.74
C LEU A 294 15.14 3.09 -18.26
N ALA A 295 13.98 3.34 -18.88
CA ALA A 295 13.84 3.27 -20.32
C ALA A 295 14.76 4.31 -20.97
N LYS A 296 15.58 3.88 -21.93
CA LYS A 296 16.42 4.80 -22.72
C LYS A 296 15.48 5.82 -23.38
N LYS A 297 15.72 7.11 -23.17
CA LYS A 297 15.13 8.15 -24.02
C LYS A 297 15.59 7.86 -25.47
N ARG A 298 14.64 7.45 -26.32
CA ARG A 298 14.88 7.41 -27.77
C ARG A 298 14.86 8.82 -28.31
#